data_099fa0d818d3b2eca244a234b284c88d
#
_entry.id   099fa0d818d3b2eca244a234b284c88d
#
_cell.length_a   1.000
_cell.length_b   1.000
_cell.length_c   1.000
_cell.angle_alpha   90.00
_cell.angle_beta   90.00
_cell.angle_gamma   90.00
#
_symmetry.space_group_name_H-M   'P 1'
#
loop_
_entity.id
_entity.type
_entity.pdbx_description
1 polymer ?
#
loop_
_entity_poly.entity_id
_entity_poly.type
_entity_poly.pdbx_seq_one_letter_code
_entity_poly.pdbx_strand_id
1 'polypeptide(L)'
;MEELSRVGIDSKRTTAASVAIVGLVVYLALNHLKSILMPLAIAVLLYFMIKPPEQYIHKKVENRFISYGSVILTFIISIYFISIFLYDNLSQFIDEVPEITAAFEEKRTRYADADLYGLEAIFSDADLVTEVASPSNIEAFVLAILGSLGGFFTTMITVLIFLLFIVLEEHTIAQRFGAAFPNSYDRAKKIVSESTESITAYVVSKVTCSAGQALVMTIIISPIGFDLPGWFLFGILCFLLDFIPILGALFATIPPVLIGFIMLEPLTAVLMLAMLIGNQQVFGSFVEPNLSGAKIGISPFVLLLTVMLFSQVWGIAGAIIGAPI
;
A
#
# COMPACT_ATOMS: atom_id res chain seq x y z
N MET A 1 16.17 34.49 41.88
CA MET A 1 15.07 33.74 41.22
C MET A 1 15.05 33.95 39.68
N GLU A 2 15.42 35.11 39.18
CA GLU A 2 15.44 35.45 37.74
C GLU A 2 16.55 34.71 36.97
N GLU A 3 17.73 34.48 37.54
CA GLU A 3 18.83 33.72 36.91
C GLU A 3 18.49 32.21 36.76
N LEU A 4 17.82 31.61 37.74
CA LEU A 4 17.39 30.19 37.64
C LEU A 4 16.31 29.99 36.58
N SER A 5 15.49 31.01 36.31
CA SER A 5 14.51 30.93 35.21
C SER A 5 15.17 31.02 33.81
N ARG A 6 16.22 31.82 33.66
CA ARG A 6 17.00 31.92 32.40
C ARG A 6 17.76 30.66 32.08
N VAL A 7 18.40 30.01 33.06
CA VAL A 7 19.09 28.74 32.87
C VAL A 7 18.14 27.63 32.46
N GLY A 8 16.91 27.59 33.00
CA GLY A 8 15.88 26.63 32.65
C GLY A 8 15.32 26.82 31.23
N ILE A 9 15.21 28.05 30.76
CA ILE A 9 14.74 28.40 29.41
C ILE A 9 15.82 28.07 28.37
N ASP A 10 17.09 28.34 28.66
CA ASP A 10 18.20 28.02 27.77
C ASP A 10 18.41 26.51 27.65
N SER A 11 18.24 25.75 28.72
CA SER A 11 18.30 24.29 28.69
C SER A 11 17.18 23.70 27.81
N LYS A 12 15.96 24.16 27.88
CA LYS A 12 14.85 23.72 27.05
C LYS A 12 15.04 24.08 25.56
N ARG A 13 15.57 25.27 25.28
CA ARG A 13 15.87 25.72 23.91
C ARG A 13 17.00 24.93 23.27
N THR A 14 18.07 24.68 24.03
CA THR A 14 19.19 23.83 23.57
C THR A 14 18.72 22.39 23.31
N THR A 15 17.86 21.83 24.15
CA THR A 15 17.28 20.49 23.94
C THR A 15 16.40 20.47 22.69
N ALA A 16 15.54 21.47 22.50
CA ALA A 16 14.69 21.57 21.30
C ALA A 16 15.50 21.71 19.99
N ALA A 17 16.56 22.57 20.03
CA ALA A 17 17.47 22.72 18.90
C ALA A 17 18.23 21.43 18.58
N SER A 18 18.71 20.71 19.60
CA SER A 18 19.40 19.44 19.42
C SER A 18 18.46 18.39 18.82
N VAL A 19 17.22 18.28 19.27
CA VAL A 19 16.20 17.37 18.71
C VAL A 19 15.91 17.72 17.24
N ALA A 20 15.77 19.02 16.93
CA ALA A 20 15.53 19.45 15.55
C ALA A 20 16.71 19.14 14.63
N ILE A 21 17.95 19.35 15.09
CA ILE A 21 19.17 19.02 14.33
C ILE A 21 19.26 17.50 14.10
N VAL A 22 19.04 16.70 15.14
CA VAL A 22 19.04 15.22 14.99
C VAL A 22 17.96 14.78 14.02
N GLY A 23 16.74 15.34 14.13
CA GLY A 23 15.66 15.05 13.17
C GLY A 23 16.01 15.41 11.73
N LEU A 24 16.64 16.57 11.52
CA LEU A 24 17.11 17.00 10.20
C LEU A 24 18.20 16.06 9.66
N VAL A 25 19.18 15.68 10.48
CA VAL A 25 20.25 14.76 10.09
C VAL A 25 19.66 13.39 9.72
N VAL A 26 18.71 12.87 10.52
CA VAL A 26 18.02 11.62 10.22
C VAL A 26 17.25 11.72 8.92
N TYR A 27 16.49 12.80 8.70
CA TYR A 27 15.77 13.02 7.45
C TYR A 27 16.71 13.06 6.24
N LEU A 28 17.80 13.81 6.32
CA LEU A 28 18.80 13.88 5.26
C LEU A 28 19.45 12.53 4.99
N ALA A 29 19.79 11.76 6.04
CA ALA A 29 20.34 10.43 5.91
C ALA A 29 19.35 9.46 5.24
N LEU A 30 18.07 9.46 5.66
CA LEU A 30 17.02 8.64 5.05
C LEU A 30 16.81 8.97 3.57
N ASN A 31 16.90 10.24 3.20
CA ASN A 31 16.73 10.69 1.83
C ASN A 31 17.96 10.37 0.95
N HIS A 32 19.18 10.66 1.44
CA HIS A 32 20.41 10.40 0.68
C HIS A 32 20.73 8.92 0.55
N LEU A 33 20.44 8.11 1.55
CA LEU A 33 20.65 6.67 1.56
C LEU A 33 19.41 5.88 1.10
N LYS A 34 18.44 6.53 0.46
CA LYS A 34 17.18 5.95 -0.01
C LYS A 34 17.40 4.66 -0.81
N SER A 35 18.38 4.64 -1.72
CA SER A 35 18.68 3.48 -2.56
C SER A 35 19.12 2.23 -1.79
N ILE A 36 19.55 2.38 -0.54
CA ILE A 36 19.99 1.29 0.33
C ILE A 36 18.97 1.06 1.43
N LEU A 37 18.55 2.12 2.14
CA LEU A 37 17.70 1.99 3.32
C LEU A 37 16.27 1.55 2.99
N MET A 38 15.72 2.01 1.87
CA MET A 38 14.36 1.61 1.46
C MET A 38 14.29 0.11 1.13
N PRO A 39 15.15 -0.48 0.26
CA PRO A 39 15.15 -1.92 0.03
C PRO A 39 15.46 -2.73 1.30
N LEU A 40 16.33 -2.23 2.18
CA LEU A 40 16.63 -2.87 3.45
C LEU A 40 15.41 -2.90 4.37
N ALA A 41 14.67 -1.79 4.49
CA ALA A 41 13.45 -1.73 5.30
C ALA A 41 12.37 -2.68 4.75
N ILE A 42 12.20 -2.74 3.41
CA ILE A 42 11.30 -3.70 2.76
C ILE A 42 11.76 -5.14 3.07
N ALA A 43 13.05 -5.43 2.99
CA ALA A 43 13.59 -6.76 3.28
C ALA A 43 13.34 -7.19 4.75
N VAL A 44 13.48 -6.26 5.70
CA VAL A 44 13.15 -6.51 7.11
C VAL A 44 11.65 -6.80 7.27
N LEU A 45 10.78 -6.03 6.63
CA LEU A 45 9.34 -6.27 6.66
C LEU A 45 9.00 -7.65 6.06
N LEU A 46 9.54 -7.97 4.89
CA LEU A 46 9.36 -9.27 4.25
C LEU A 46 9.89 -10.41 5.10
N TYR A 47 11.02 -10.22 5.81
CA TYR A 47 11.53 -11.21 6.75
C TYR A 47 10.48 -11.55 7.82
N PHE A 48 9.80 -10.57 8.41
CA PHE A 48 8.73 -10.82 9.36
C PHE A 48 7.52 -11.52 8.70
N MET A 49 7.22 -11.20 7.44
CA MET A 49 6.13 -11.85 6.70
C MET A 49 6.42 -13.32 6.38
N ILE A 50 7.65 -13.66 6.01
CA ILE A 50 8.00 -15.03 5.61
C ILE A 50 8.25 -15.96 6.81
N LYS A 51 8.44 -15.40 8.01
CA LYS A 51 8.77 -16.18 9.20
C LYS A 51 7.67 -17.17 9.63
N PRO A 52 6.37 -16.82 9.67
CA PRO A 52 5.30 -17.77 10.01
C PRO A 52 5.17 -18.94 9.02
N PRO A 53 5.08 -18.74 7.70
CA PRO A 53 5.04 -19.86 6.77
C PRO A 53 6.33 -20.69 6.77
N GLU A 54 7.50 -20.06 7.01
CA GLU A 54 8.77 -20.77 7.18
C GLU A 54 8.72 -21.71 8.37
N GLN A 55 8.28 -21.23 9.53
CA GLN A 55 8.16 -22.07 10.74
C GLN A 55 7.20 -23.25 10.54
N TYR A 56 6.12 -23.06 9.78
CA TYR A 56 5.19 -24.14 9.44
C TYR A 56 5.86 -25.20 8.55
N ILE A 57 6.61 -24.79 7.53
CA ILE A 57 7.33 -25.70 6.63
C ILE A 57 8.49 -26.37 7.36
N HIS A 58 9.23 -25.62 8.18
CA HIS A 58 10.38 -26.14 8.95
C HIS A 58 9.99 -27.29 9.88
N LYS A 59 8.81 -27.23 10.50
CA LYS A 59 8.28 -28.35 11.30
C LYS A 59 8.11 -29.66 10.52
N LYS A 60 7.98 -29.58 9.18
CA LYS A 60 7.80 -30.77 8.31
C LYS A 60 9.10 -31.24 7.66
N VAL A 61 9.97 -30.29 7.29
CA VAL A 61 11.14 -30.55 6.44
C VAL A 61 12.43 -30.61 7.27
N GLU A 62 12.43 -30.08 8.52
CA GLU A 62 13.57 -30.01 9.46
C GLU A 62 14.84 -29.36 8.90
N ASN A 63 14.81 -28.84 7.66
CA ASN A 63 15.92 -28.16 7.01
C ASN A 63 15.59 -26.70 6.80
N ARG A 64 16.32 -25.82 7.51
CA ARG A 64 16.09 -24.38 7.50
C ARG A 64 16.28 -23.74 6.11
N PHE A 65 17.31 -24.16 5.39
CA PHE A 65 17.57 -23.62 4.04
C PHE A 65 16.45 -23.97 3.06
N ILE A 66 15.94 -25.21 3.13
CA ILE A 66 14.81 -25.63 2.29
C ILE A 66 13.55 -24.88 2.70
N SER A 67 13.29 -24.68 3.97
CA SER A 67 12.11 -23.96 4.47
C SER A 67 12.12 -22.50 4.00
N TYR A 68 13.17 -21.74 4.23
CA TYR A 68 13.29 -20.37 3.75
C TYR A 68 13.29 -20.30 2.21
N GLY A 69 14.05 -21.19 1.56
CA GLY A 69 14.12 -21.25 0.10
C GLY A 69 12.77 -21.48 -0.54
N SER A 70 11.96 -22.39 0.00
CA SER A 70 10.61 -22.66 -0.53
C SER A 70 9.66 -21.47 -0.34
N VAL A 71 9.69 -20.77 0.80
CA VAL A 71 8.85 -19.59 1.03
C VAL A 71 9.26 -18.44 0.11
N ILE A 72 10.57 -18.16 0.00
CA ILE A 72 11.08 -17.11 -0.89
C ILE A 72 10.74 -17.43 -2.34
N LEU A 73 10.91 -18.67 -2.77
CA LEU A 73 10.55 -19.10 -4.13
C LEU A 73 9.06 -18.92 -4.40
N THR A 74 8.19 -19.34 -3.46
CA THR A 74 6.74 -19.12 -3.58
C THR A 74 6.40 -17.64 -3.70
N PHE A 75 7.08 -16.79 -2.92
CA PHE A 75 6.88 -15.33 -2.98
C PHE A 75 7.31 -14.75 -4.35
N ILE A 76 8.48 -15.17 -4.87
CA ILE A 76 8.95 -14.74 -6.21
C ILE A 76 7.98 -15.20 -7.30
N ILE A 77 7.51 -16.44 -7.25
CA ILE A 77 6.53 -16.98 -8.19
C ILE A 77 5.22 -16.19 -8.11
N SER A 78 4.74 -15.88 -6.90
CA SER A 78 3.52 -15.07 -6.72
C SER A 78 3.67 -13.66 -7.33
N ILE A 79 4.80 -12.99 -7.10
CA ILE A 79 5.08 -11.67 -7.71
C ILE A 79 5.12 -11.77 -9.23
N TYR A 80 5.76 -12.79 -9.78
CA TYR A 80 5.84 -13.01 -11.22
C TYR A 80 4.45 -13.19 -11.84
N PHE A 81 3.59 -14.02 -11.24
CA PHE A 81 2.22 -14.21 -11.70
C PHE A 81 1.40 -12.92 -11.59
N ILE A 82 1.47 -12.20 -10.46
CA ILE A 82 0.77 -10.92 -10.29
C ILE A 82 1.23 -9.92 -11.36
N SER A 83 2.52 -9.88 -11.68
CA SER A 83 3.05 -8.96 -12.70
C SER A 83 2.58 -9.28 -14.11
N ILE A 84 2.53 -10.57 -14.50
CA ILE A 84 1.97 -10.99 -15.79
C ILE A 84 0.48 -10.64 -15.84
N PHE A 85 -0.26 -11.00 -14.81
CA PHE A 85 -1.69 -10.70 -14.71
C PHE A 85 -1.97 -9.20 -14.81
N LEU A 86 -1.17 -8.38 -14.13
CA LEU A 86 -1.32 -6.94 -14.19
C LEU A 86 -1.02 -6.42 -15.60
N TYR A 87 0.04 -6.92 -16.24
CA TYR A 87 0.40 -6.53 -17.60
C TYR A 87 -0.71 -6.88 -18.61
N ASP A 88 -1.22 -8.11 -18.58
CA ASP A 88 -2.26 -8.57 -19.50
C ASP A 88 -3.56 -7.77 -19.32
N ASN A 89 -3.97 -7.53 -18.06
CA ASN A 89 -5.18 -6.75 -17.78
C ASN A 89 -5.03 -5.26 -18.10
N LEU A 90 -3.84 -4.68 -17.93
CA LEU A 90 -3.57 -3.31 -18.38
C LEU A 90 -3.64 -3.20 -19.90
N SER A 91 -3.10 -4.16 -20.64
CA SER A 91 -3.19 -4.18 -22.10
C SER A 91 -4.64 -4.32 -22.57
N GLN A 92 -5.42 -5.21 -21.97
CA GLN A 92 -6.84 -5.36 -22.29
C GLN A 92 -7.63 -4.09 -22.00
N PHE A 93 -7.35 -3.43 -20.87
CA PHE A 93 -8.01 -2.18 -20.51
C PHE A 93 -7.73 -1.05 -21.53
N ILE A 94 -6.53 -0.99 -22.13
CA ILE A 94 -6.26 -0.04 -23.22
C ILE A 94 -7.19 -0.27 -24.40
N ASP A 95 -7.46 -1.53 -24.75
CA ASP A 95 -8.37 -1.88 -25.85
C ASP A 95 -9.83 -1.53 -25.55
N GLU A 96 -10.21 -1.41 -24.26
CA GLU A 96 -11.54 -1.00 -23.80
C GLU A 96 -11.73 0.54 -23.73
N VAL A 97 -10.63 1.33 -23.75
CA VAL A 97 -10.68 2.81 -23.67
C VAL A 97 -11.54 3.46 -24.76
N PRO A 98 -11.52 3.02 -26.04
CA PRO A 98 -12.38 3.58 -27.07
C PRO A 98 -13.87 3.44 -26.77
N GLU A 99 -14.29 2.34 -26.14
CA GLU A 99 -15.68 2.12 -25.72
C GLU A 99 -16.08 3.09 -24.60
N ILE A 100 -15.22 3.28 -23.60
CA ILE A 100 -15.44 4.25 -22.51
C ILE A 100 -15.59 5.66 -23.06
N THR A 101 -14.74 6.05 -24.02
CA THR A 101 -14.80 7.38 -24.63
C THR A 101 -16.04 7.57 -25.50
N ALA A 102 -16.46 6.54 -26.26
CA ALA A 102 -17.70 6.58 -27.02
C ALA A 102 -18.94 6.72 -26.11
N ALA A 103 -18.98 5.96 -25.01
CA ALA A 103 -20.05 6.07 -24.01
C ALA A 103 -20.08 7.46 -23.34
N PHE A 104 -18.92 8.06 -23.09
CA PHE A 104 -18.83 9.42 -22.55
C PHE A 104 -19.41 10.46 -23.52
N GLU A 105 -19.04 10.40 -24.79
CA GLU A 105 -19.57 11.35 -25.81
C GLU A 105 -21.07 11.15 -26.05
N GLU A 106 -21.56 9.91 -26.09
CA GLU A 106 -23.00 9.65 -26.19
C GLU A 106 -23.77 10.23 -25.00
N LYS A 107 -23.23 10.02 -23.79
CA LYS A 107 -23.86 10.52 -22.57
C LYS A 107 -23.82 12.03 -22.50
N ARG A 108 -22.70 12.65 -22.88
CA ARG A 108 -22.53 14.10 -22.96
C ARG A 108 -23.57 14.74 -23.91
N THR A 109 -23.76 14.19 -25.12
CA THR A 109 -24.76 14.67 -26.06
C THR A 109 -26.19 14.50 -25.53
N ARG A 110 -26.50 13.36 -24.93
CA ARG A 110 -27.81 13.07 -24.33
C ARG A 110 -28.19 14.07 -23.22
N TYR A 111 -27.24 14.45 -22.36
CA TYR A 111 -27.48 15.35 -21.23
C TYR A 111 -27.35 16.84 -21.62
N ALA A 112 -26.58 17.18 -22.66
CA ALA A 112 -26.57 18.55 -23.21
C ALA A 112 -27.91 18.96 -23.82
N ASP A 113 -28.67 18.00 -24.41
CA ASP A 113 -29.98 18.23 -24.97
C ASP A 113 -31.13 18.18 -23.94
N ALA A 114 -30.89 17.63 -22.78
CA ALA A 114 -31.88 17.43 -21.73
C ALA A 114 -31.71 18.46 -20.62
N ASP A 115 -32.20 19.64 -20.73
CA ASP A 115 -32.25 20.77 -19.78
C ASP A 115 -32.47 20.34 -18.28
N LEU A 116 -31.63 19.41 -17.76
CA LEU A 116 -31.77 18.72 -16.48
C LEU A 116 -30.96 19.42 -15.38
N TYR A 117 -31.62 20.30 -14.61
CA TYR A 117 -31.32 20.82 -13.28
C TYR A 117 -29.84 20.66 -12.81
N GLY A 118 -28.94 21.55 -13.23
CA GLY A 118 -27.61 21.72 -12.67
C GLY A 118 -26.57 20.64 -13.02
N LEU A 119 -26.94 19.55 -13.70
CA LEU A 119 -25.99 18.57 -14.24
C LEU A 119 -25.23 19.14 -15.45
N GLU A 120 -25.84 20.11 -16.17
CA GLU A 120 -25.17 20.89 -17.20
C GLU A 120 -23.88 21.55 -16.69
N ALA A 121 -23.86 22.04 -15.46
CA ALA A 121 -22.64 22.62 -14.85
C ALA A 121 -21.56 21.58 -14.59
N ILE A 122 -21.90 20.33 -14.27
CA ILE A 122 -20.93 19.25 -14.04
C ILE A 122 -20.38 18.73 -15.37
N PHE A 123 -21.21 18.73 -16.44
CA PHE A 123 -20.80 18.25 -17.76
C PHE A 123 -20.38 19.39 -18.71
N SER A 124 -20.72 20.66 -18.44
CA SER A 124 -20.22 21.81 -19.20
C SER A 124 -18.90 22.37 -18.74
N ASP A 125 -18.59 22.29 -17.42
CA ASP A 125 -17.21 22.46 -16.89
C ASP A 125 -16.36 21.18 -17.13
N ALA A 126 -16.74 20.42 -18.13
CA ALA A 126 -16.21 19.10 -18.49
C ALA A 126 -14.76 19.11 -18.97
N ASP A 127 -14.05 20.23 -18.94
CA ASP A 127 -12.61 20.25 -19.26
C ASP A 127 -11.85 19.30 -18.37
N LEU A 128 -12.16 19.22 -17.06
CA LEU A 128 -11.49 18.30 -16.15
C LEU A 128 -11.87 16.83 -16.40
N VAL A 129 -13.15 16.52 -16.63
CA VAL A 129 -13.60 15.14 -16.88
C VAL A 129 -13.16 14.69 -18.27
N THR A 130 -13.26 15.56 -19.27
CA THR A 130 -12.79 15.30 -20.65
C THR A 130 -11.26 15.17 -20.68
N GLU A 131 -10.53 15.94 -19.88
CA GLU A 131 -9.09 15.83 -19.75
C GLU A 131 -8.69 14.53 -19.08
N VAL A 132 -9.33 14.15 -17.97
CA VAL A 132 -9.02 12.90 -17.24
C VAL A 132 -9.47 11.66 -18.02
N ALA A 133 -10.62 11.70 -18.69
CA ALA A 133 -11.15 10.60 -19.50
C ALA A 133 -10.62 10.59 -20.93
N SER A 134 -9.71 11.50 -21.30
CA SER A 134 -9.12 11.48 -22.64
C SER A 134 -8.32 10.21 -22.87
N PRO A 135 -8.41 9.55 -24.03
CA PRO A 135 -7.66 8.34 -24.36
C PRO A 135 -6.16 8.51 -24.13
N SER A 136 -5.61 9.69 -24.46
CA SER A 136 -4.18 10.00 -24.26
C SER A 136 -3.76 10.01 -22.79
N ASN A 137 -4.62 10.47 -21.87
CA ASN A 137 -4.30 10.51 -20.44
C ASN A 137 -4.49 9.15 -19.78
N ILE A 138 -5.49 8.38 -20.21
CA ILE A 138 -5.66 6.98 -19.76
C ILE A 138 -4.47 6.14 -20.25
N GLU A 139 -4.10 6.26 -21.52
CA GLU A 139 -2.91 5.58 -22.07
C GLU A 139 -1.62 5.99 -21.34
N ALA A 140 -1.41 7.29 -21.10
CA ALA A 140 -0.28 7.81 -20.35
C ALA A 140 -0.24 7.27 -18.91
N PHE A 141 -1.39 7.16 -18.23
CA PHE A 141 -1.50 6.55 -16.91
C PHE A 141 -1.11 5.07 -16.92
N VAL A 142 -1.60 4.31 -17.89
CA VAL A 142 -1.24 2.89 -18.05
C VAL A 142 0.25 2.72 -18.35
N LEU A 143 0.81 3.53 -19.25
CA LEU A 143 2.24 3.51 -19.58
C LEU A 143 3.10 3.90 -18.37
N ALA A 144 2.64 4.83 -17.53
CA ALA A 144 3.32 5.19 -16.28
C ALA A 144 3.36 4.00 -15.29
N ILE A 145 2.26 3.24 -15.18
CA ILE A 145 2.23 2.02 -14.36
C ILE A 145 3.20 0.98 -14.93
N LEU A 146 3.16 0.71 -16.24
CA LEU A 146 4.05 -0.24 -16.90
C LEU A 146 5.53 0.16 -16.74
N GLY A 147 5.85 1.44 -16.90
CA GLY A 147 7.19 1.96 -16.67
C GLY A 147 7.68 1.78 -15.23
N SER A 148 6.76 1.89 -14.26
CA SER A 148 7.06 1.67 -12.85
C SER A 148 7.41 0.23 -12.51
N LEU A 149 6.91 -0.76 -13.27
CA LEU A 149 7.22 -2.17 -13.08
C LEU A 149 8.71 -2.48 -13.26
N GLY A 150 9.38 -1.84 -14.22
CA GLY A 150 10.84 -2.01 -14.44
C GLY A 150 11.65 -1.58 -13.20
N GLY A 151 11.33 -0.42 -12.61
CA GLY A 151 11.94 0.06 -11.36
C GLY A 151 11.62 -0.84 -10.17
N PHE A 152 10.41 -1.37 -10.11
CA PHE A 152 9.99 -2.33 -9.09
C PHE A 152 10.85 -3.60 -9.11
N PHE A 153 11.07 -4.21 -10.28
CA PHE A 153 11.91 -5.42 -10.38
C PHE A 153 13.34 -5.18 -9.94
N THR A 154 13.94 -4.06 -10.34
CA THR A 154 15.30 -3.68 -9.90
C THR A 154 15.38 -3.54 -8.38
N THR A 155 14.41 -2.86 -7.77
CA THR A 155 14.32 -2.72 -6.32
C THR A 155 14.12 -4.07 -5.65
N MET A 156 13.27 -4.93 -6.21
CA MET A 156 12.96 -6.24 -5.66
C MET A 156 14.19 -7.18 -5.64
N ILE A 157 15.05 -7.13 -6.67
CA ILE A 157 16.32 -7.87 -6.65
C ILE A 157 17.17 -7.44 -5.46
N THR A 158 17.30 -6.13 -5.22
CA THR A 158 18.06 -5.61 -4.06
C THR A 158 17.44 -6.04 -2.73
N VAL A 159 16.11 -5.99 -2.64
CA VAL A 159 15.35 -6.47 -1.46
C VAL A 159 15.62 -7.95 -1.21
N LEU A 160 15.59 -8.78 -2.25
CA LEU A 160 15.84 -10.22 -2.12
C LEU A 160 17.28 -10.52 -1.69
N ILE A 161 18.26 -9.73 -2.15
CA ILE A 161 19.64 -9.85 -1.69
C ILE A 161 19.74 -9.51 -0.19
N PHE A 162 19.16 -8.40 0.26
CA PHE A 162 19.13 -8.06 1.68
C PHE A 162 18.39 -9.11 2.51
N LEU A 163 17.25 -9.58 2.03
CA LEU A 163 16.46 -10.63 2.68
C LEU A 163 17.29 -11.92 2.84
N LEU A 164 18.02 -12.32 1.80
CA LEU A 164 18.92 -13.47 1.86
C LEU A 164 19.97 -13.30 2.96
N PHE A 165 20.63 -12.14 3.01
CA PHE A 165 21.62 -11.87 4.08
C PHE A 165 21.01 -11.86 5.47
N ILE A 166 19.82 -11.26 5.64
CA ILE A 166 19.10 -11.26 6.92
C ILE A 166 18.82 -12.69 7.38
N VAL A 167 18.32 -13.55 6.49
CA VAL A 167 18.02 -14.96 6.79
C VAL A 167 19.28 -15.75 7.13
N LEU A 168 20.37 -15.55 6.39
CA LEU A 168 21.64 -16.23 6.62
C LEU A 168 22.29 -15.81 7.94
N GLU A 169 22.19 -14.53 8.31
CA GLU A 169 22.85 -13.96 9.48
C GLU A 169 21.96 -13.91 10.73
N GLU A 170 20.69 -14.25 10.65
CA GLU A 170 19.73 -14.17 11.77
C GLU A 170 20.29 -14.72 13.08
N HIS A 171 20.83 -15.94 13.03
CA HIS A 171 21.38 -16.60 14.21
C HIS A 171 22.69 -15.96 14.70
N THR A 172 23.54 -15.55 13.77
CA THR A 172 24.85 -14.93 14.06
C THR A 172 24.68 -13.54 14.68
N ILE A 173 23.73 -12.74 14.16
CA ILE A 173 23.40 -11.41 14.69
C ILE A 173 22.92 -11.54 16.15
N ALA A 174 22.00 -12.47 16.42
CA ALA A 174 21.48 -12.68 17.77
C ALA A 174 22.59 -13.08 18.76
N GLN A 175 23.51 -13.98 18.37
CA GLN A 175 24.65 -14.38 19.19
C GLN A 175 25.65 -13.24 19.44
N ARG A 176 26.01 -12.50 18.38
CA ARG A 176 26.91 -11.34 18.48
C ARG A 176 26.34 -10.24 19.36
N PHE A 177 25.05 -9.97 19.23
CA PHE A 177 24.36 -8.98 20.07
C PHE A 177 24.37 -9.43 21.55
N GLY A 178 24.07 -10.69 21.82
CA GLY A 178 24.11 -11.25 23.18
C GLY A 178 25.52 -11.21 23.81
N ALA A 179 26.55 -11.45 23.01
CA ALA A 179 27.96 -11.35 23.47
C ALA A 179 28.38 -9.88 23.74
N ALA A 180 27.94 -8.94 22.89
CA ALA A 180 28.28 -7.52 23.03
C ALA A 180 27.52 -6.82 24.17
N PHE A 181 26.26 -7.22 24.41
CA PHE A 181 25.34 -6.56 25.34
C PHE A 181 24.65 -7.58 26.28
N PRO A 182 25.35 -8.31 27.11
CA PRO A 182 24.77 -9.40 27.93
C PRO A 182 23.66 -8.90 28.86
N ASN A 183 23.81 -7.71 29.45
CA ASN A 183 22.81 -7.13 30.37
C ASN A 183 21.52 -6.66 29.68
N SER A 184 21.55 -6.44 28.37
CA SER A 184 20.44 -5.95 27.61
C SER A 184 19.83 -7.01 26.69
N TYR A 185 20.44 -8.19 26.59
CA TYR A 185 20.09 -9.24 25.65
C TYR A 185 18.65 -9.74 25.82
N ASP A 186 18.28 -10.11 27.06
CA ASP A 186 16.93 -10.63 27.32
C ASP A 186 15.84 -9.59 27.03
N ARG A 187 16.10 -8.32 27.37
CA ARG A 187 15.18 -7.23 27.07
C ARG A 187 15.06 -7.00 25.55
N ALA A 188 16.17 -6.98 24.84
CA ALA A 188 16.17 -6.81 23.39
C ALA A 188 15.48 -8.01 22.70
N LYS A 189 15.77 -9.24 23.12
CA LYS A 189 15.12 -10.45 22.61
C LYS A 189 13.61 -10.40 22.82
N LYS A 190 13.14 -9.96 23.98
CA LYS A 190 11.72 -9.79 24.27
C LYS A 190 11.07 -8.75 23.33
N ILE A 191 11.69 -7.56 23.18
CA ILE A 191 11.21 -6.51 22.28
C ILE A 191 11.13 -7.02 20.84
N VAL A 192 12.17 -7.67 20.33
CA VAL A 192 12.19 -8.24 18.98
C VAL A 192 11.08 -9.29 18.80
N SER A 193 10.87 -10.16 19.80
CA SER A 193 9.81 -11.19 19.74
C SER A 193 8.41 -10.56 19.70
N GLU A 194 8.12 -9.60 20.58
CA GLU A 194 6.85 -8.91 20.65
C GLU A 194 6.59 -8.08 19.38
N SER A 195 7.63 -7.39 18.86
CA SER A 195 7.53 -6.65 17.58
C SER A 195 7.29 -7.60 16.42
N THR A 196 7.97 -8.75 16.36
CA THR A 196 7.77 -9.76 15.32
C THR A 196 6.34 -10.26 15.30
N GLU A 197 5.79 -10.59 16.46
CA GLU A 197 4.41 -11.06 16.59
C GLU A 197 3.41 -10.00 16.14
N SER A 198 3.59 -8.76 16.59
CA SER A 198 2.73 -7.62 16.23
C SER A 198 2.77 -7.30 14.73
N ILE A 199 3.96 -7.21 14.13
CA ILE A 199 4.14 -6.95 12.70
C ILE A 199 3.54 -8.09 11.88
N THR A 200 3.79 -9.35 12.28
CA THR A 200 3.23 -10.51 11.59
C THR A 200 1.70 -10.50 11.64
N ALA A 201 1.11 -10.27 12.82
CA ALA A 201 -0.35 -10.19 12.97
C ALA A 201 -0.93 -9.08 12.09
N TYR A 202 -0.32 -7.90 12.10
CA TYR A 202 -0.72 -6.77 11.24
C TYR A 202 -0.69 -7.15 9.77
N VAL A 203 0.42 -7.69 9.27
CA VAL A 203 0.60 -7.99 7.85
C VAL A 203 -0.34 -9.09 7.39
N VAL A 204 -0.49 -10.18 8.16
CA VAL A 204 -1.42 -11.28 7.83
C VAL A 204 -2.84 -10.77 7.79
N SER A 205 -3.25 -9.95 8.77
CA SER A 205 -4.58 -9.33 8.79
C SER A 205 -4.78 -8.43 7.59
N LYS A 206 -3.79 -7.59 7.26
CA LYS A 206 -3.85 -6.66 6.13
C LYS A 206 -3.97 -7.40 4.80
N VAL A 207 -3.11 -8.39 4.54
CA VAL A 207 -3.18 -9.22 3.32
C VAL A 207 -4.54 -9.90 3.18
N THR A 208 -5.05 -10.49 4.27
CA THR A 208 -6.34 -11.21 4.25
C THR A 208 -7.50 -10.24 4.02
N CYS A 209 -7.48 -9.10 4.69
CA CYS A 209 -8.50 -8.05 4.56
C CYS A 209 -8.50 -7.48 3.14
N SER A 210 -7.34 -7.06 2.65
CA SER A 210 -7.18 -6.49 1.30
C SER A 210 -7.59 -7.48 0.21
N ALA A 211 -7.25 -8.78 0.36
CA ALA A 211 -7.68 -9.81 -0.59
C ALA A 211 -9.21 -9.99 -0.59
N GLY A 212 -9.83 -10.02 0.59
CA GLY A 212 -11.28 -10.09 0.71
C GLY A 212 -11.99 -8.87 0.12
N GLN A 213 -11.52 -7.67 0.44
CA GLN A 213 -12.05 -6.41 -0.07
C GLN A 213 -11.93 -6.31 -1.59
N ALA A 214 -10.77 -6.66 -2.14
CA ALA A 214 -10.52 -6.67 -3.58
C ALA A 214 -11.41 -7.69 -4.29
N LEU A 215 -11.58 -8.89 -3.72
CA LEU A 215 -12.48 -9.91 -4.27
C LEU A 215 -13.93 -9.42 -4.35
N VAL A 216 -14.44 -8.83 -3.28
CA VAL A 216 -15.81 -8.27 -3.25
C VAL A 216 -15.95 -7.12 -4.24
N MET A 217 -14.97 -6.20 -4.30
CA MET A 217 -14.96 -5.13 -5.29
C MET A 217 -14.97 -5.70 -6.72
N THR A 218 -14.12 -6.67 -7.01
CA THR A 218 -14.07 -7.35 -8.31
C THR A 218 -15.43 -7.94 -8.70
N ILE A 219 -16.12 -8.61 -7.76
CA ILE A 219 -17.45 -9.18 -7.99
C ILE A 219 -18.46 -8.06 -8.30
N ILE A 220 -18.45 -6.97 -7.54
CA ILE A 220 -19.38 -5.85 -7.73
C ILE A 220 -19.27 -5.28 -9.15
N ILE A 221 -18.05 -5.03 -9.63
CA ILE A 221 -17.82 -4.38 -10.93
C ILE A 221 -17.68 -5.33 -12.12
N SER A 222 -17.66 -6.66 -11.87
CA SER A 222 -17.55 -7.70 -12.92
C SER A 222 -18.83 -7.86 -13.74
N PRO A 223 -18.83 -8.70 -14.81
CA PRO A 223 -20.02 -9.05 -15.59
C PRO A 223 -21.18 -9.65 -14.77
N ILE A 224 -20.90 -10.17 -13.56
CA ILE A 224 -21.95 -10.64 -12.66
C ILE A 224 -22.66 -9.49 -11.95
N GLY A 225 -21.98 -8.35 -11.77
CA GLY A 225 -22.50 -7.16 -11.11
C GLY A 225 -22.85 -6.06 -12.12
N PHE A 226 -21.96 -5.09 -12.27
CA PHE A 226 -22.19 -3.89 -13.09
C PHE A 226 -21.53 -3.90 -14.48
N ASP A 227 -20.80 -4.96 -14.81
CA ASP A 227 -20.15 -5.19 -16.11
C ASP A 227 -19.31 -3.99 -16.60
N LEU A 228 -18.37 -3.54 -15.75
CA LEU A 228 -17.49 -2.45 -16.11
C LEU A 228 -16.24 -2.93 -16.83
N PRO A 229 -15.75 -2.19 -17.85
CA PRO A 229 -14.43 -2.41 -18.44
C PRO A 229 -13.35 -2.36 -17.36
N GLY A 230 -12.31 -3.19 -17.52
CA GLY A 230 -11.20 -3.23 -16.57
C GLY A 230 -11.54 -3.74 -15.17
N TRP A 231 -12.69 -4.40 -14.97
CA TRP A 231 -13.15 -4.87 -13.68
C TRP A 231 -12.09 -5.68 -12.90
N PHE A 232 -11.35 -6.53 -13.58
CA PHE A 232 -10.33 -7.36 -12.94
C PHE A 232 -9.08 -6.54 -12.58
N LEU A 233 -8.68 -5.60 -13.45
CA LEU A 233 -7.59 -4.66 -13.19
C LEU A 233 -7.86 -3.85 -11.93
N PHE A 234 -9.06 -3.29 -11.78
CA PHE A 234 -9.42 -2.52 -10.59
C PHE A 234 -9.46 -3.35 -9.31
N GLY A 235 -9.82 -4.63 -9.43
CA GLY A 235 -9.70 -5.57 -8.31
C GLY A 235 -8.25 -5.76 -7.85
N ILE A 236 -7.32 -5.96 -8.79
CA ILE A 236 -5.88 -6.07 -8.48
C ILE A 236 -5.35 -4.74 -7.89
N LEU A 237 -5.72 -3.62 -8.49
CA LEU A 237 -5.32 -2.31 -7.99
C LEU A 237 -5.86 -2.05 -6.58
N CYS A 238 -7.10 -2.46 -6.30
CA CYS A 238 -7.67 -2.39 -4.96
C CYS A 238 -6.82 -3.17 -3.96
N PHE A 239 -6.46 -4.43 -4.27
CA PHE A 239 -5.59 -5.23 -3.43
C PHE A 239 -4.24 -4.56 -3.15
N LEU A 240 -3.59 -4.05 -4.19
CA LEU A 240 -2.26 -3.45 -4.08
C LEU A 240 -2.28 -2.10 -3.36
N LEU A 241 -3.24 -1.25 -3.68
CA LEU A 241 -3.34 0.09 -3.10
C LEU A 241 -3.81 0.07 -1.65
N ASP A 242 -4.62 -0.90 -1.25
CA ASP A 242 -5.15 -1.00 0.12
C ASP A 242 -4.04 -1.16 1.19
N PHE A 243 -2.83 -1.53 0.79
CA PHE A 243 -1.66 -1.49 1.69
C PHE A 243 -1.27 -0.07 2.11
N ILE A 244 -1.72 0.97 1.40
CA ILE A 244 -1.52 2.37 1.78
C ILE A 244 -2.71 2.80 2.65
N PRO A 245 -2.54 3.00 3.97
CA PRO A 245 -3.65 3.34 4.84
C PRO A 245 -4.39 4.60 4.39
N ILE A 246 -5.73 4.57 4.46
CA ILE A 246 -6.64 5.67 4.13
C ILE A 246 -6.64 6.03 2.64
N LEU A 247 -5.47 6.30 2.05
CA LEU A 247 -5.34 6.76 0.67
C LEU A 247 -5.56 5.63 -0.33
N GLY A 248 -5.15 4.41 -0.01
CA GLY A 248 -5.24 3.27 -0.91
C GLY A 248 -6.67 2.94 -1.32
N ALA A 249 -7.54 2.89 -0.35
CA ALA A 249 -8.96 2.66 -0.54
C ALA A 249 -9.61 3.74 -1.45
N LEU A 250 -9.25 5.01 -1.23
CA LEU A 250 -9.76 6.12 -2.04
C LEU A 250 -9.29 6.02 -3.50
N PHE A 251 -7.98 5.88 -3.72
CA PHE A 251 -7.42 5.79 -5.07
C PHE A 251 -7.87 4.53 -5.83
N ALA A 252 -8.12 3.42 -5.14
CA ALA A 252 -8.63 2.21 -5.77
C ALA A 252 -10.09 2.36 -6.25
N THR A 253 -10.90 3.17 -5.57
CA THR A 253 -12.33 3.31 -5.84
C THR A 253 -12.63 4.38 -6.90
N ILE A 254 -11.81 5.43 -7.00
CA ILE A 254 -12.05 6.55 -7.93
C ILE A 254 -12.19 6.09 -9.39
N PRO A 255 -11.26 5.32 -10.00
CA PRO A 255 -11.35 4.96 -11.40
C PRO A 255 -12.62 4.17 -11.76
N PRO A 256 -12.98 3.07 -11.08
CA PRO A 256 -14.20 2.33 -11.42
C PRO A 256 -15.47 3.15 -11.18
N VAL A 257 -15.48 4.06 -10.19
CA VAL A 257 -16.60 4.97 -9.98
C VAL A 257 -16.76 5.93 -11.14
N LEU A 258 -15.67 6.54 -11.62
CA LEU A 258 -15.71 7.43 -12.78
C LEU A 258 -16.23 6.71 -14.03
N ILE A 259 -15.70 5.51 -14.31
CA ILE A 259 -16.15 4.70 -15.46
C ILE A 259 -17.62 4.30 -15.29
N GLY A 260 -18.03 3.91 -14.09
CA GLY A 260 -19.42 3.59 -13.82
C GLY A 260 -20.36 4.77 -14.05
N PHE A 261 -19.98 5.99 -13.66
CA PHE A 261 -20.76 7.19 -13.97
C PHE A 261 -20.78 7.51 -15.48
N ILE A 262 -19.78 7.10 -16.25
CA ILE A 262 -19.75 7.24 -17.71
C ILE A 262 -20.65 6.21 -18.38
N MET A 263 -20.56 4.94 -18.00
CA MET A 263 -21.17 3.82 -18.73
C MET A 263 -22.58 3.44 -18.23
N LEU A 264 -22.84 3.60 -16.92
CA LEU A 264 -24.10 3.18 -16.31
C LEU A 264 -25.12 4.32 -16.26
N GLU A 265 -26.40 3.97 -16.20
CA GLU A 265 -27.47 4.93 -15.90
C GLU A 265 -27.26 5.53 -14.49
N PRO A 266 -27.68 6.80 -14.24
CA PRO A 266 -27.34 7.52 -13.01
C PRO A 266 -27.70 6.79 -11.73
N LEU A 267 -28.89 6.16 -11.67
CA LEU A 267 -29.33 5.41 -10.48
C LEU A 267 -28.43 4.18 -10.24
N THR A 268 -28.09 3.48 -11.32
CA THR A 268 -27.23 2.29 -11.27
C THR A 268 -25.81 2.65 -10.84
N ALA A 269 -25.28 3.77 -11.35
CA ALA A 269 -23.97 4.30 -10.94
C ALA A 269 -23.94 4.68 -9.45
N VAL A 270 -25.01 5.30 -8.94
CA VAL A 270 -25.13 5.62 -7.50
C VAL A 270 -25.23 4.35 -6.65
N LEU A 271 -25.96 3.33 -7.09
CA LEU A 271 -26.04 2.05 -6.41
C LEU A 271 -24.68 1.37 -6.36
N MET A 272 -23.94 1.35 -7.46
CA MET A 272 -22.57 0.82 -7.51
C MET A 272 -21.65 1.57 -6.55
N LEU A 273 -21.67 2.90 -6.55
CA LEU A 273 -20.91 3.73 -5.61
C LEU A 273 -21.24 3.37 -4.15
N ALA A 274 -22.54 3.24 -3.84
CA ALA A 274 -22.98 2.86 -2.49
C ALA A 274 -22.45 1.46 -2.08
N MET A 275 -22.44 0.49 -3.00
CA MET A 275 -21.89 -0.84 -2.76
C MET A 275 -20.38 -0.81 -2.57
N LEU A 276 -19.64 -0.01 -3.35
CA LEU A 276 -18.19 0.14 -3.21
C LEU A 276 -17.81 0.82 -1.89
N ILE A 277 -18.53 1.90 -1.51
CA ILE A 277 -18.35 2.54 -0.20
C ILE A 277 -18.70 1.55 0.93
N GLY A 278 -19.81 0.81 0.80
CA GLY A 278 -20.21 -0.21 1.75
C GLY A 278 -19.14 -1.29 1.92
N ASN A 279 -18.56 -1.78 0.82
CA ASN A 279 -17.44 -2.72 0.84
C ASN A 279 -16.26 -2.16 1.64
N GLN A 280 -15.84 -0.92 1.36
CA GLN A 280 -14.76 -0.27 2.10
C GLN A 280 -15.05 -0.13 3.60
N GLN A 281 -16.26 0.31 3.95
CA GLN A 281 -16.65 0.45 5.36
C GLN A 281 -16.69 -0.89 6.10
N VAL A 282 -17.20 -1.94 5.46
CA VAL A 282 -17.24 -3.29 6.06
C VAL A 282 -15.82 -3.80 6.30
N PHE A 283 -14.96 -3.75 5.31
CA PHE A 283 -13.59 -4.26 5.45
C PHE A 283 -12.73 -3.38 6.37
N GLY A 284 -12.71 -2.07 6.18
CA GLY A 284 -11.87 -1.16 6.95
C GLY A 284 -12.31 -0.97 8.40
N SER A 285 -13.63 -0.92 8.67
CA SER A 285 -14.13 -0.63 10.02
C SER A 285 -14.49 -1.85 10.84
N PHE A 286 -14.78 -3.00 10.20
CA PHE A 286 -15.21 -4.21 10.91
C PHE A 286 -14.26 -5.39 10.71
N VAL A 287 -13.89 -5.72 9.46
CA VAL A 287 -13.11 -6.94 9.18
C VAL A 287 -11.66 -6.75 9.60
N GLU A 288 -11.01 -5.66 9.20
CA GLU A 288 -9.60 -5.41 9.49
C GLU A 288 -9.31 -5.31 11.00
N PRO A 289 -10.07 -4.56 11.82
CA PRO A 289 -9.86 -4.53 13.28
C PRO A 289 -10.09 -5.88 13.95
N ASN A 290 -11.08 -6.66 13.49
CA ASN A 290 -11.37 -7.98 14.05
C ASN A 290 -10.30 -9.02 13.72
N LEU A 291 -9.73 -8.96 12.51
CA LEU A 291 -8.65 -9.85 12.10
C LEU A 291 -7.33 -9.49 12.79
N SER A 292 -7.06 -8.20 12.97
CA SER A 292 -5.82 -7.73 13.60
C SER A 292 -5.71 -8.12 15.08
N GLY A 293 -6.84 -8.43 15.76
CA GLY A 293 -6.87 -8.94 17.14
C GLY A 293 -6.23 -8.00 18.17
N ALA A 294 -5.52 -7.01 17.74
CA ALA A 294 -4.83 -6.02 18.55
C ALA A 294 -5.51 -4.66 18.33
N LYS A 295 -5.95 -4.06 19.41
CA LYS A 295 -6.06 -2.61 19.47
C LYS A 295 -4.62 -2.10 19.32
N ILE A 296 -4.19 -1.84 18.08
CA ILE A 296 -2.95 -1.10 17.83
C ILE A 296 -3.17 0.21 18.59
N GLY A 297 -2.53 0.35 19.75
CA GLY A 297 -2.71 1.48 20.66
C GLY A 297 -2.14 2.80 20.09
N ILE A 298 -2.03 2.89 18.77
CA ILE A 298 -1.49 4.03 18.03
C ILE A 298 -2.66 4.92 17.61
N SER A 299 -2.55 6.22 17.91
CA SER A 299 -3.50 7.21 17.44
C SER A 299 -3.55 7.22 15.89
N PRO A 300 -4.75 7.26 15.27
CA PRO A 300 -4.88 7.41 13.81
C PRO A 300 -4.12 8.62 13.25
N PHE A 301 -3.99 9.68 14.04
CA PHE A 301 -3.20 10.86 13.66
C PHE A 301 -1.70 10.53 13.55
N VAL A 302 -1.15 9.77 14.52
CA VAL A 302 0.26 9.35 14.49
C VAL A 302 0.51 8.42 13.30
N LEU A 303 -0.39 7.48 13.04
CA LEU A 303 -0.32 6.60 11.88
C LEU A 303 -0.30 7.40 10.58
N LEU A 304 -1.23 8.35 10.41
CA LEU A 304 -1.28 9.20 9.23
C LEU A 304 0.00 10.02 9.07
N LEU A 305 0.50 10.63 10.17
CA LEU A 305 1.73 11.41 10.15
C LEU A 305 2.93 10.55 9.75
N THR A 306 3.05 9.34 10.29
CA THR A 306 4.13 8.41 9.96
C THR A 306 4.08 8.02 8.48
N VAL A 307 2.90 7.65 7.97
CA VAL A 307 2.70 7.32 6.56
C VAL A 307 3.07 8.51 5.66
N MET A 308 2.65 9.73 6.01
CA MET A 308 2.99 10.94 5.24
C MET A 308 4.50 11.23 5.25
N LEU A 309 5.17 11.11 6.40
CA LEU A 309 6.62 11.33 6.52
C LEU A 309 7.40 10.30 5.71
N PHE A 310 7.09 9.02 5.83
CA PHE A 310 7.75 7.98 5.05
C PHE A 310 7.43 8.07 3.55
N SER A 311 6.21 8.46 3.21
CA SER A 311 5.80 8.74 1.82
C SER A 311 6.63 9.88 1.21
N GLN A 312 6.90 10.94 1.96
CA GLN A 312 7.73 12.06 1.51
C GLN A 312 9.19 11.64 1.23
N VAL A 313 9.71 10.70 2.02
CA VAL A 313 11.10 10.24 1.89
C VAL A 313 11.26 9.17 0.81
N TRP A 314 10.36 8.18 0.78
CA TRP A 314 10.49 6.97 -0.05
C TRP A 314 9.32 6.75 -1.01
N GLY A 315 8.41 7.72 -1.16
CA GLY A 315 7.25 7.61 -2.05
C GLY A 315 6.26 6.53 -1.60
N ILE A 316 5.66 5.84 -2.56
CA ILE A 316 4.65 4.78 -2.32
C ILE A 316 5.20 3.68 -1.39
N ALA A 317 6.45 3.25 -1.61
CA ALA A 317 7.09 2.25 -0.75
C ALA A 317 7.18 2.72 0.70
N GLY A 318 7.50 4.01 0.92
CA GLY A 318 7.49 4.62 2.25
C GLY A 318 6.11 4.64 2.89
N ALA A 319 5.06 4.94 2.12
CA ALA A 319 3.69 4.91 2.62
C ALA A 319 3.27 3.52 3.11
N ILE A 320 3.66 2.47 2.38
CA ILE A 320 3.37 1.06 2.74
C ILE A 320 4.14 0.66 4.01
N ILE A 321 5.42 1.01 4.09
CA ILE A 321 6.31 0.63 5.21
C ILE A 321 5.98 1.47 6.46
N GLY A 322 5.55 2.70 6.30
CA GLY A 322 5.25 3.62 7.39
C GLY A 322 4.12 3.16 8.33
N ALA A 323 3.26 2.25 7.87
CA ALA A 323 2.17 1.73 8.70
C ALA A 323 2.62 0.66 9.71
N PRO A 324 3.48 -0.34 9.36
CA PRO A 324 3.96 -1.35 10.29
C PRO A 324 5.15 -0.90 11.16
N ILE A 325 5.81 0.23 10.85
CA ILE A 325 6.90 0.81 11.64
C ILE A 325 6.35 1.70 12.75
#